data_dc651ae23dd4fbf93c1ae9f6eecac7cd
#
_entry.id   dc651ae23dd4fbf93c1ae9f6eecac7cd
#
_cell.length_a   1.000
_cell.length_b   1.000
_cell.length_c   1.000
_cell.angle_alpha   90.00
_cell.angle_beta   90.00
_cell.angle_gamma   90.00
#
_symmetry.space_group_name_H-M   'P 1'
#
loop_
_entity.id
_entity.type
_entity.pdbx_description
1 polymer ?
#
loop_
_entity_poly.entity_id
_entity_poly.type
_entity_poly.pdbx_seq_one_letter_code
_entity_poly.pdbx_strand_id
1 'polypeptide(L)'
;MESLITIPMLFTAAAAYLLWFKFITRTLSGPRVWPVFGSLPGLIQNANRMHDWIADNLRARGGTYQTCICAIPFFAKKQGLITVTADPKNLEHILKTRFDNYPKGPTWQAVFHELLGEGIFNSDGDTWLFQRKTAALEFTTRTLRQAMARWVSRAIMDRFCPILKTAQLEAKPVDLQDLLLRLTFDNICGLAFGKDPETLAPDLPQNGFASAFDRATEASLQRFILPEFVWKLKRWLRLGMEVDLTSSVAHVDKYLSDVIKARKRELLTQQGGAQAQHDDLLSRFIKKKECYTEKYLQNVALNFILAGRDTSSVALSWFFWLVTRSSRVEEKILIEICTVLMETRGANTSAWLNEPLKFEEIDRLVYLKAALSETIRLYPSVPEDSKHVVNDDVLPDGTFVPAGSAVTYSIYSAGRMKYVWGEDCLEFRPERWLSADGSKFEAVDAFKFVSFNAGPRICLGKDLAYLQMKSIAASLLLRHRLTLAKGHKVAQKMSLTLFMKYGLVVNVHLRDLKPILTKIPPLNAADVC
;
A
#
# COMPACT_ATOMS: atom_id res chain seq x y z
N MET A 1 53.31 9.66 -29.85
CA MET A 1 52.30 9.90 -30.92
C MET A 1 50.92 9.38 -30.60
N GLU A 2 50.74 8.28 -29.86
CA GLU A 2 49.41 7.74 -29.48
C GLU A 2 48.62 8.68 -28.54
N SER A 3 49.26 9.39 -27.62
CA SER A 3 48.58 10.31 -26.70
C SER A 3 48.03 11.59 -27.36
N LEU A 4 48.59 12.02 -28.48
CA LEU A 4 48.14 13.19 -29.25
C LEU A 4 46.87 12.94 -30.09
N ILE A 5 46.58 11.69 -30.42
CA ILE A 5 45.39 11.29 -31.20
C ILE A 5 44.21 11.00 -30.27
N THR A 6 44.46 10.54 -29.04
CA THR A 6 43.41 10.17 -28.08
C THR A 6 42.64 11.37 -27.54
N ILE A 7 43.30 12.51 -27.33
CA ILE A 7 42.66 13.73 -26.79
C ILE A 7 41.61 14.32 -27.76
N PRO A 8 41.90 14.57 -29.05
CA PRO A 8 40.88 15.02 -30.01
C PRO A 8 39.73 14.04 -30.18
N MET A 9 40.00 12.72 -30.17
CA MET A 9 38.95 11.70 -30.27
C MET A 9 38.01 11.72 -29.07
N LEU A 10 38.52 11.92 -27.84
CA LEU A 10 37.72 12.07 -26.65
C LEU A 10 36.85 13.34 -26.69
N PHE A 11 37.39 14.47 -27.14
CA PHE A 11 36.63 15.71 -27.33
C PHE A 11 35.51 15.55 -28.36
N THR A 12 35.82 14.88 -29.50
CA THR A 12 34.82 14.62 -30.55
C THR A 12 33.70 13.71 -30.05
N ALA A 13 34.05 12.64 -29.33
CA ALA A 13 33.08 11.73 -28.71
C ALA A 13 32.20 12.44 -27.66
N ALA A 14 32.81 13.29 -26.84
CA ALA A 14 32.07 14.08 -25.85
C ALA A 14 31.12 15.10 -26.51
N ALA A 15 31.58 15.79 -27.55
CA ALA A 15 30.74 16.72 -28.32
C ALA A 15 29.59 15.98 -29.02
N ALA A 16 29.86 14.86 -29.67
CA ALA A 16 28.84 14.02 -30.28
C ALA A 16 27.79 13.53 -29.24
N TYR A 17 28.26 13.09 -28.08
CA TYR A 17 27.38 12.71 -26.96
C TYR A 17 26.51 13.89 -26.49
N LEU A 18 27.08 15.08 -26.29
CA LEU A 18 26.31 16.26 -25.85
C LEU A 18 25.27 16.70 -26.88
N LEU A 19 25.60 16.63 -28.17
CA LEU A 19 24.65 16.90 -29.25
C LEU A 19 23.53 15.88 -29.29
N TRP A 20 23.86 14.59 -29.19
CA TRP A 20 22.88 13.52 -29.09
C TRP A 20 21.99 13.72 -27.83
N PHE A 21 22.60 13.97 -26.68
CA PHE A 21 21.87 14.23 -25.43
C PHE A 21 20.89 15.40 -25.56
N LYS A 22 21.36 16.53 -26.11
CA LYS A 22 20.50 17.70 -26.35
C LYS A 22 19.35 17.37 -27.30
N PHE A 23 19.61 16.53 -28.31
CA PHE A 23 18.59 16.12 -29.27
C PHE A 23 17.52 15.24 -28.64
N ILE A 24 17.90 14.21 -27.87
CA ILE A 24 16.93 13.27 -27.26
C ILE A 24 16.15 13.88 -26.10
N THR A 25 16.74 14.86 -25.40
CA THR A 25 16.08 15.49 -24.24
C THR A 25 15.28 16.74 -24.57
N ARG A 26 15.34 17.20 -25.85
CA ARG A 26 14.68 18.47 -26.27
C ARG A 26 13.16 18.49 -26.09
N THR A 27 12.52 17.33 -26.13
CA THR A 27 11.06 17.17 -26.01
C THR A 27 10.61 16.82 -24.59
N LEU A 28 11.57 16.59 -23.68
CA LEU A 28 11.22 16.23 -22.30
C LEU A 28 10.66 17.45 -21.57
N SER A 29 9.44 17.31 -21.07
CA SER A 29 8.71 18.34 -20.35
C SER A 29 8.92 18.29 -18.83
N GLY A 30 9.64 17.27 -18.33
CA GLY A 30 9.81 16.96 -16.91
C GLY A 30 10.83 17.84 -16.17
N PRO A 31 11.28 17.38 -14.99
CA PRO A 31 12.35 18.05 -14.25
C PRO A 31 13.66 18.06 -15.04
N ARG A 32 14.58 18.92 -14.63
CA ARG A 32 15.88 19.07 -15.29
C ARG A 32 16.61 17.74 -15.44
N VAL A 33 17.03 17.44 -16.66
CA VAL A 33 17.78 16.25 -17.03
C VAL A 33 19.25 16.61 -17.19
N TRP A 34 20.13 15.81 -16.61
CA TRP A 34 21.59 15.99 -16.65
C TRP A 34 22.24 14.96 -17.60
N PRO A 35 23.33 15.31 -18.28
CA PRO A 35 24.09 14.32 -19.04
C PRO A 35 24.45 13.12 -18.16
N VAL A 36 24.37 11.91 -18.72
CA VAL A 36 24.60 10.61 -18.06
C VAL A 36 23.56 10.28 -16.98
N PHE A 37 23.32 11.19 -16.05
CA PHE A 37 22.54 10.94 -14.83
C PHE A 37 21.03 11.19 -14.99
N GLY A 38 20.59 11.75 -16.12
CA GLY A 38 19.18 12.04 -16.33
C GLY A 38 18.60 12.94 -15.24
N SER A 39 17.41 12.60 -14.72
CA SER A 39 16.74 13.31 -13.63
C SER A 39 17.16 12.82 -12.23
N LEU A 40 18.08 11.85 -12.14
CA LEU A 40 18.52 11.26 -10.88
C LEU A 40 19.04 12.27 -9.84
N PRO A 41 19.84 13.31 -10.20
CA PRO A 41 20.26 14.32 -9.23
C PRO A 41 19.08 15.06 -8.58
N GLY A 42 18.05 15.39 -9.36
CA GLY A 42 16.84 16.00 -8.84
C GLY A 42 16.07 15.08 -7.90
N LEU A 43 15.99 13.80 -8.23
CA LEU A 43 15.36 12.78 -7.39
C LEU A 43 16.10 12.63 -6.04
N ILE A 44 17.43 12.55 -6.05
CA ILE A 44 18.25 12.41 -4.85
C ILE A 44 18.11 13.64 -3.94
N GLN A 45 18.17 14.84 -4.50
CA GLN A 45 17.98 16.09 -3.76
C GLN A 45 16.61 16.17 -3.08
N ASN A 46 15.59 15.56 -3.67
CA ASN A 46 14.23 15.53 -3.16
C ASN A 46 13.82 14.19 -2.53
N ALA A 47 14.76 13.30 -2.21
CA ALA A 47 14.46 11.96 -1.70
C ALA A 47 13.57 11.94 -0.45
N ASN A 48 13.72 12.93 0.44
CA ASN A 48 12.89 13.06 1.65
C ASN A 48 11.47 13.59 1.40
N ARG A 49 11.18 14.12 0.19
CA ARG A 49 9.88 14.64 -0.24
C ARG A 49 9.55 14.21 -1.68
N MET A 50 9.99 13.02 -2.07
CA MET A 50 9.95 12.55 -3.45
C MET A 50 8.55 12.63 -4.06
N HIS A 51 7.52 12.16 -3.36
CA HIS A 51 6.14 12.19 -3.88
C HIS A 51 5.59 13.61 -4.00
N ASP A 52 5.94 14.52 -3.07
CA ASP A 52 5.59 15.93 -3.19
C ASP A 52 6.30 16.58 -4.38
N TRP A 53 7.58 16.25 -4.60
CA TRP A 53 8.35 16.73 -5.75
C TRP A 53 7.76 16.25 -7.08
N ILE A 54 7.32 14.99 -7.16
CA ILE A 54 6.60 14.45 -8.33
C ILE A 54 5.28 15.23 -8.52
N ALA A 55 4.52 15.47 -7.46
CA ALA A 55 3.27 16.21 -7.50
C ALA A 55 3.47 17.67 -7.94
N ASP A 56 4.54 18.34 -7.47
CA ASP A 56 4.90 19.69 -7.90
C ASP A 56 5.19 19.74 -9.41
N ASN A 57 5.95 18.77 -9.91
CA ASN A 57 6.25 18.66 -11.34
C ASN A 57 5.00 18.38 -12.19
N LEU A 58 4.10 17.50 -11.73
CA LEU A 58 2.83 17.23 -12.41
C LEU A 58 1.91 18.44 -12.43
N ARG A 59 1.76 19.14 -11.30
CA ARG A 59 0.95 20.39 -11.23
C ARG A 59 1.48 21.46 -12.17
N ALA A 60 2.77 21.66 -12.23
CA ALA A 60 3.39 22.66 -13.10
C ALA A 60 3.22 22.37 -14.60
N ARG A 61 2.85 21.13 -14.97
CA ARG A 61 2.79 20.65 -16.36
C ARG A 61 1.42 20.09 -16.77
N GLY A 62 0.37 20.47 -16.06
CA GLY A 62 -1.00 20.08 -16.42
C GLY A 62 -1.35 18.62 -16.20
N GLY A 63 -0.58 17.88 -15.36
CA GLY A 63 -0.90 16.50 -14.95
C GLY A 63 -0.08 15.41 -15.60
N THR A 64 0.77 15.73 -16.60
CA THR A 64 1.66 14.76 -17.26
C THR A 64 3.00 15.40 -17.62
N TYR A 65 4.09 14.65 -17.46
CA TYR A 65 5.41 15.03 -17.96
C TYR A 65 6.24 13.82 -18.38
N GLN A 66 7.26 14.06 -19.18
CA GLN A 66 8.24 13.05 -19.58
C GLN A 66 9.61 13.41 -19.04
N THR A 67 10.34 12.39 -18.57
CA THR A 67 11.70 12.51 -18.05
C THR A 67 12.54 11.30 -18.42
N CYS A 68 13.84 11.38 -18.19
CA CYS A 68 14.77 10.29 -18.39
C CYS A 68 15.57 10.09 -17.08
N ILE A 69 15.52 8.90 -16.50
CA ILE A 69 16.29 8.59 -15.28
C ILE A 69 17.78 8.43 -15.58
N CYS A 70 18.13 7.89 -16.75
CA CYS A 70 19.50 7.68 -17.15
C CYS A 70 19.66 8.02 -18.64
N ALA A 71 20.56 8.95 -18.95
CA ALA A 71 20.81 9.45 -20.30
C ALA A 71 22.07 8.85 -20.90
N ILE A 72 22.21 7.52 -20.90
CA ILE A 72 23.32 6.79 -21.55
C ILE A 72 22.85 6.32 -22.92
N PRO A 73 23.67 6.49 -24.01
CA PRO A 73 23.38 5.94 -25.32
C PRO A 73 23.02 4.45 -25.24
N PHE A 74 22.05 4.02 -26.04
CA PHE A 74 21.44 2.68 -26.06
C PHE A 74 20.48 2.35 -24.92
N PHE A 75 20.62 2.91 -23.72
CA PHE A 75 19.68 2.74 -22.61
C PHE A 75 18.56 3.79 -22.61
N ALA A 76 18.84 5.02 -22.97
CA ALA A 76 17.89 6.13 -22.92
C ALA A 76 16.72 6.00 -23.91
N LYS A 77 16.88 5.25 -25.03
CA LYS A 77 15.82 5.15 -26.03
C LYS A 77 14.66 4.23 -25.66
N LYS A 78 14.88 3.23 -24.79
CA LYS A 78 13.87 2.23 -24.47
C LYS A 78 13.56 2.08 -22.97
N GLN A 79 14.58 2.09 -22.11
CA GLN A 79 14.39 1.83 -20.67
C GLN A 79 14.55 3.07 -19.78
N GLY A 80 15.14 4.13 -20.29
CA GLY A 80 15.39 5.37 -19.51
C GLY A 80 14.28 6.41 -19.61
N LEU A 81 13.42 6.35 -20.64
CA LEU A 81 12.32 7.30 -20.83
C LEU A 81 11.12 6.90 -19.99
N ILE A 82 10.67 7.80 -19.14
CA ILE A 82 9.50 7.61 -18.28
C ILE A 82 8.50 8.74 -18.51
N THR A 83 7.28 8.37 -18.83
CA THR A 83 6.13 9.28 -18.79
C THR A 83 5.48 9.17 -17.42
N VAL A 84 5.35 10.29 -16.71
CA VAL A 84 4.68 10.35 -15.39
C VAL A 84 3.36 11.08 -15.55
N THR A 85 2.26 10.49 -15.11
CA THR A 85 0.93 11.09 -15.24
C THR A 85 0.10 10.92 -13.96
N ALA A 86 -0.82 11.85 -13.74
CA ALA A 86 -1.85 11.81 -12.69
C ALA A 86 -3.24 12.18 -13.27
N ASP A 87 -3.35 12.25 -14.58
CA ASP A 87 -4.61 12.61 -15.26
C ASP A 87 -5.57 11.42 -15.30
N PRO A 88 -6.83 11.55 -14.82
CA PRO A 88 -7.79 10.45 -14.79
C PRO A 88 -8.11 9.84 -16.16
N LYS A 89 -8.10 10.63 -17.25
CA LYS A 89 -8.34 10.12 -18.60
C LYS A 89 -7.17 9.26 -19.09
N ASN A 90 -5.93 9.69 -18.79
CA ASN A 90 -4.74 8.89 -19.06
C ASN A 90 -4.74 7.60 -18.24
N LEU A 91 -5.17 7.67 -16.96
CA LEU A 91 -5.29 6.49 -16.11
C LEU A 91 -6.34 5.51 -16.67
N GLU A 92 -7.50 5.97 -17.13
CA GLU A 92 -8.49 5.10 -17.77
C GLU A 92 -7.95 4.47 -19.05
N HIS A 93 -7.24 5.23 -19.86
CA HIS A 93 -6.59 4.73 -21.08
C HIS A 93 -5.60 3.60 -20.78
N ILE A 94 -4.68 3.82 -19.84
CA ILE A 94 -3.63 2.88 -19.44
C ILE A 94 -4.19 1.64 -18.74
N LEU A 95 -5.13 1.82 -17.82
CA LEU A 95 -5.58 0.76 -16.92
C LEU A 95 -6.79 -0.03 -17.44
N LYS A 96 -7.49 0.48 -18.48
CA LYS A 96 -8.70 -0.14 -19.02
C LYS A 96 -8.72 -0.18 -20.54
N THR A 97 -8.70 0.97 -21.21
CA THR A 97 -8.95 1.07 -22.65
C THR A 97 -7.89 0.35 -23.47
N ARG A 98 -6.60 0.55 -23.12
CA ARG A 98 -5.42 -0.06 -23.76
C ARG A 98 -4.65 -0.97 -22.82
N PHE A 99 -5.36 -1.65 -21.93
CA PHE A 99 -4.78 -2.48 -20.86
C PHE A 99 -3.67 -3.41 -21.33
N ASP A 100 -3.85 -4.07 -22.47
CA ASP A 100 -2.88 -5.02 -23.02
C ASP A 100 -1.60 -4.34 -23.52
N ASN A 101 -1.65 -3.04 -23.83
CA ASN A 101 -0.47 -2.25 -24.20
C ASN A 101 0.38 -1.82 -22.99
N TYR A 102 -0.15 -1.98 -21.77
CA TYR A 102 0.46 -1.51 -20.52
C TYR A 102 0.59 -2.61 -19.45
N PRO A 103 1.32 -3.73 -19.75
CA PRO A 103 1.60 -4.76 -18.74
C PRO A 103 2.59 -4.24 -17.68
N LYS A 104 2.87 -5.04 -16.65
CA LYS A 104 3.98 -4.79 -15.72
C LYS A 104 5.32 -4.78 -16.45
N GLY A 105 5.51 -5.73 -17.33
CA GLY A 105 6.63 -5.82 -18.26
C GLY A 105 7.94 -6.28 -17.65
N PRO A 106 8.95 -6.48 -18.50
CA PRO A 106 10.17 -7.18 -18.13
C PRO A 106 11.02 -6.45 -17.07
N THR A 107 11.06 -5.12 -17.10
CA THR A 107 11.84 -4.33 -16.13
C THR A 107 11.26 -4.47 -14.71
N TRP A 108 9.94 -4.35 -14.56
CA TRP A 108 9.26 -4.57 -13.27
C TRP A 108 9.48 -6.00 -12.78
N GLN A 109 9.26 -6.97 -13.67
CA GLN A 109 9.42 -8.39 -13.34
C GLN A 109 10.84 -8.71 -12.88
N ALA A 110 11.87 -8.19 -13.54
CA ALA A 110 13.26 -8.41 -13.16
C ALA A 110 13.60 -7.85 -11.78
N VAL A 111 13.06 -6.67 -11.44
CA VAL A 111 13.30 -6.02 -10.14
C VAL A 111 12.75 -6.84 -8.99
N PHE A 112 11.53 -7.39 -9.12
CA PHE A 112 10.84 -8.09 -8.04
C PHE A 112 10.89 -9.62 -8.14
N HIS A 113 11.56 -10.18 -9.15
CA HIS A 113 11.56 -11.63 -9.39
C HIS A 113 11.96 -12.45 -8.16
N GLU A 114 13.00 -12.03 -7.45
CA GLU A 114 13.51 -12.77 -6.30
C GLU A 114 12.56 -12.73 -5.10
N LEU A 115 11.94 -11.58 -4.86
CA LEU A 115 11.03 -11.40 -3.73
C LEU A 115 9.63 -11.93 -4.05
N LEU A 116 9.03 -11.49 -5.16
CA LEU A 116 7.61 -11.79 -5.45
C LEU A 116 7.42 -12.97 -6.40
N GLY A 117 8.51 -13.47 -7.01
CA GLY A 117 8.47 -14.56 -7.98
C GLY A 117 7.52 -14.27 -9.15
N GLU A 118 6.74 -15.26 -9.53
CA GLU A 118 5.66 -15.14 -10.53
C GLU A 118 4.29 -14.89 -9.89
N GLY A 119 4.27 -14.29 -8.69
CA GLY A 119 3.04 -13.95 -8.00
C GLY A 119 2.21 -12.89 -8.71
N ILE A 120 0.96 -12.68 -8.24
CA ILE A 120 -0.06 -11.83 -8.88
C ILE A 120 0.40 -10.38 -9.13
N PHE A 121 1.32 -9.85 -8.31
CA PHE A 121 1.86 -8.51 -8.48
C PHE A 121 2.99 -8.42 -9.52
N ASN A 122 3.63 -9.55 -9.84
CA ASN A 122 4.81 -9.59 -10.71
C ASN A 122 4.57 -10.33 -12.03
N SER A 123 3.37 -10.86 -12.27
CA SER A 123 3.02 -11.60 -13.49
C SER A 123 2.13 -10.81 -14.43
N ASP A 124 2.19 -11.15 -15.73
CA ASP A 124 1.36 -10.65 -16.80
C ASP A 124 0.66 -11.81 -17.55
N GLY A 125 -0.20 -11.49 -18.51
CA GLY A 125 -0.85 -12.44 -19.41
C GLY A 125 -1.65 -13.51 -18.67
N ASP A 126 -1.57 -14.75 -19.18
CA ASP A 126 -2.36 -15.90 -18.68
C ASP A 126 -2.00 -16.28 -17.24
N THR A 127 -0.73 -16.16 -16.85
CA THR A 127 -0.28 -16.44 -15.48
C THR A 127 -0.96 -15.50 -14.48
N TRP A 128 -0.97 -14.20 -14.78
CA TRP A 128 -1.69 -13.22 -13.97
C TRP A 128 -3.20 -13.46 -13.97
N LEU A 129 -3.80 -13.69 -15.15
CA LEU A 129 -5.24 -13.90 -15.30
C LEU A 129 -5.72 -15.10 -14.51
N PHE A 130 -4.98 -16.20 -14.56
CA PHE A 130 -5.28 -17.42 -13.80
C PHE A 130 -5.26 -17.15 -12.29
N GLN A 131 -4.19 -16.53 -11.77
CA GLN A 131 -4.09 -16.18 -10.35
C GLN A 131 -5.18 -15.20 -9.93
N ARG A 132 -5.47 -14.20 -10.78
CA ARG A 132 -6.52 -13.21 -10.54
C ARG A 132 -7.89 -13.85 -10.39
N LYS A 133 -8.26 -14.74 -11.32
CA LYS A 133 -9.55 -15.47 -11.28
C LYS A 133 -9.63 -16.37 -10.06
N THR A 134 -8.56 -17.11 -9.76
CA THR A 134 -8.52 -17.99 -8.58
C THR A 134 -8.68 -17.21 -7.28
N ALA A 135 -7.93 -16.11 -7.11
CA ALA A 135 -8.03 -15.27 -5.93
C ALA A 135 -9.41 -14.60 -5.81
N ALA A 136 -9.98 -14.09 -6.90
CA ALA A 136 -11.27 -13.40 -6.88
C ALA A 136 -12.40 -14.28 -6.30
N LEU A 137 -12.42 -15.56 -6.63
CA LEU A 137 -13.40 -16.50 -6.09
C LEU A 137 -13.30 -16.63 -4.57
N GLU A 138 -12.09 -16.57 -4.00
CA GLU A 138 -11.88 -16.69 -2.56
C GLU A 138 -12.22 -15.39 -1.81
N PHE A 139 -11.82 -14.23 -2.36
CA PHE A 139 -12.02 -12.94 -1.72
C PHE A 139 -13.47 -12.46 -1.63
N THR A 140 -14.37 -13.00 -2.47
CA THR A 140 -15.80 -12.65 -2.48
C THR A 140 -16.63 -13.47 -1.51
N THR A 141 -16.09 -14.52 -0.89
CA THR A 141 -16.84 -15.42 -0.02
C THR A 141 -17.23 -14.77 1.30
N ARG A 142 -18.50 -15.01 1.73
CA ARG A 142 -18.97 -14.57 3.06
C ARG A 142 -18.13 -15.18 4.19
N THR A 143 -17.67 -16.41 4.02
CA THR A 143 -16.83 -17.13 4.99
C THR A 143 -15.50 -16.43 5.21
N LEU A 144 -14.86 -15.89 4.17
CA LEU A 144 -13.61 -15.17 4.30
C LEU A 144 -13.80 -13.84 5.05
N ARG A 145 -14.89 -13.11 4.79
CA ARG A 145 -15.22 -11.88 5.52
C ARG A 145 -15.45 -12.16 7.00
N GLN A 146 -16.18 -13.23 7.33
CA GLN A 146 -16.40 -13.65 8.71
C GLN A 146 -15.11 -14.11 9.40
N ALA A 147 -14.25 -14.83 8.68
CA ALA A 147 -12.94 -15.23 9.20
C ALA A 147 -12.08 -13.99 9.50
N MET A 148 -12.02 -13.01 8.58
CA MET A 148 -11.31 -11.76 8.80
C MET A 148 -11.87 -11.02 10.03
N ALA A 149 -13.18 -10.89 10.16
CA ALA A 149 -13.79 -10.22 11.31
C ALA A 149 -13.39 -10.89 12.64
N ARG A 150 -13.40 -12.24 12.70
CA ARG A 150 -12.95 -12.99 13.90
C ARG A 150 -11.48 -12.74 14.23
N TRP A 151 -10.58 -12.85 13.24
CA TRP A 151 -9.15 -12.61 13.45
C TRP A 151 -8.86 -11.19 13.91
N VAL A 152 -9.45 -10.20 13.25
CA VAL A 152 -9.29 -8.78 13.59
C VAL A 152 -9.81 -8.49 14.99
N SER A 153 -11.03 -8.94 15.32
CA SER A 153 -11.61 -8.72 16.65
C SER A 153 -10.78 -9.33 17.77
N ARG A 154 -10.30 -10.58 17.56
CA ARG A 154 -9.45 -11.27 18.53
C ARG A 154 -8.13 -10.52 18.72
N ALA A 155 -7.43 -10.18 17.65
CA ALA A 155 -6.16 -9.47 17.73
C ALA A 155 -6.30 -8.10 18.41
N ILE A 156 -7.41 -7.38 18.16
CA ILE A 156 -7.70 -6.10 18.81
C ILE A 156 -7.93 -6.28 20.31
N MET A 157 -8.83 -7.19 20.70
CA MET A 157 -9.27 -7.29 22.10
C MET A 157 -8.24 -7.99 22.98
N ASP A 158 -7.60 -9.06 22.48
CA ASP A 158 -6.72 -9.89 23.29
C ASP A 158 -5.29 -9.34 23.40
N ARG A 159 -4.87 -8.47 22.44
CA ARG A 159 -3.48 -7.98 22.39
C ARG A 159 -3.36 -6.47 22.19
N PHE A 160 -3.94 -5.92 21.11
CA PHE A 160 -3.74 -4.50 20.77
C PHE A 160 -4.25 -3.56 21.85
N CYS A 161 -5.49 -3.75 22.31
CA CYS A 161 -6.06 -2.94 23.40
C CYS A 161 -5.32 -3.11 24.74
N PRO A 162 -4.92 -4.32 25.19
CA PRO A 162 -4.07 -4.49 26.36
C PRO A 162 -2.74 -3.75 26.28
N ILE A 163 -2.02 -3.81 25.16
CA ILE A 163 -0.76 -3.08 24.97
C ILE A 163 -0.98 -1.57 25.12
N LEU A 164 -2.01 -1.04 24.47
CA LEU A 164 -2.34 0.39 24.57
C LEU A 164 -2.77 0.79 26.00
N LYS A 165 -3.50 -0.07 26.69
CA LYS A 165 -3.89 0.15 28.10
C LYS A 165 -2.66 0.18 29.01
N THR A 166 -1.70 -0.72 28.82
CA THR A 166 -0.44 -0.71 29.58
C THR A 166 0.33 0.59 29.31
N ALA A 167 0.49 0.97 28.04
CA ALA A 167 1.16 2.21 27.66
C ALA A 167 0.48 3.46 28.26
N GLN A 168 -0.86 3.47 28.34
CA GLN A 168 -1.64 4.53 28.98
C GLN A 168 -1.37 4.59 30.48
N LEU A 169 -1.37 3.45 31.18
CA LEU A 169 -1.15 3.38 32.63
C LEU A 169 0.28 3.79 33.00
N GLU A 170 1.25 3.39 32.20
CA GLU A 170 2.67 3.74 32.39
C GLU A 170 3.02 5.14 31.88
N ALA A 171 2.09 5.85 31.25
CA ALA A 171 2.32 7.11 30.54
C ALA A 171 3.49 7.07 29.55
N LYS A 172 3.71 5.90 28.92
CA LYS A 172 4.80 5.65 28.00
C LYS A 172 4.31 5.80 26.54
N PRO A 173 5.00 6.60 25.71
CA PRO A 173 4.65 6.72 24.31
C PRO A 173 4.93 5.41 23.56
N VAL A 174 4.13 5.12 22.51
CA VAL A 174 4.26 3.94 21.67
C VAL A 174 4.41 4.34 20.19
N ASP A 175 5.15 3.55 19.43
CA ASP A 175 5.14 3.66 17.97
C ASP A 175 3.90 2.93 17.42
N LEU A 176 2.86 3.72 17.11
CA LEU A 176 1.61 3.19 16.61
C LEU A 176 1.77 2.55 15.23
N GLN A 177 2.71 3.02 14.38
CA GLN A 177 2.97 2.39 13.08
C GLN A 177 3.50 0.97 13.25
N ASP A 178 4.44 0.72 14.17
CA ASP A 178 4.94 -0.62 14.45
C ASP A 178 3.83 -1.54 14.98
N LEU A 179 3.03 -1.05 15.93
CA LEU A 179 1.90 -1.82 16.47
C LEU A 179 0.87 -2.18 15.39
N LEU A 180 0.56 -1.26 14.47
CA LEU A 180 -0.35 -1.50 13.35
C LEU A 180 0.24 -2.48 12.33
N LEU A 181 1.54 -2.43 12.07
CA LEU A 181 2.24 -3.39 11.20
C LEU A 181 2.16 -4.81 11.76
N ARG A 182 2.40 -4.97 13.06
CA ARG A 182 2.28 -6.24 13.77
C ARG A 182 0.84 -6.77 13.74
N LEU A 183 -0.12 -5.89 14.04
CA LEU A 183 -1.55 -6.23 14.04
C LEU A 183 -2.02 -6.72 12.66
N THR A 184 -1.65 -6.01 11.61
CA THR A 184 -2.04 -6.39 10.23
C THR A 184 -1.29 -7.63 9.75
N PHE A 185 -0.04 -7.85 10.19
CA PHE A 185 0.72 -9.05 9.91
C PHE A 185 0.08 -10.28 10.57
N ASP A 186 -0.22 -10.23 11.86
CA ASP A 186 -0.88 -11.31 12.58
C ASP A 186 -2.24 -11.64 11.94
N ASN A 187 -3.02 -10.62 11.58
CA ASN A 187 -4.30 -10.78 10.91
C ASN A 187 -4.19 -11.45 9.54
N ILE A 188 -3.25 -11.02 8.68
CA ILE A 188 -3.12 -11.62 7.35
C ILE A 188 -2.53 -13.03 7.43
N CYS A 189 -1.65 -13.33 8.36
CA CYS A 189 -1.16 -14.68 8.60
C CYS A 189 -2.28 -15.59 9.11
N GLY A 190 -3.12 -15.13 10.03
CA GLY A 190 -4.30 -15.83 10.47
C GLY A 190 -5.28 -16.16 9.33
N LEU A 191 -5.56 -15.17 8.48
CA LEU A 191 -6.45 -15.33 7.33
C LEU A 191 -5.85 -16.21 6.23
N ALA A 192 -4.56 -16.00 5.92
CA ALA A 192 -3.89 -16.69 4.84
C ALA A 192 -3.47 -18.11 5.19
N PHE A 193 -3.04 -18.35 6.42
CA PHE A 193 -2.42 -19.61 6.85
C PHE A 193 -3.14 -20.28 8.01
N GLY A 194 -4.16 -19.66 8.59
CA GLY A 194 -4.82 -20.13 9.81
C GLY A 194 -3.88 -20.20 11.03
N LYS A 195 -2.76 -19.48 11.00
CA LYS A 195 -1.76 -19.40 12.08
C LYS A 195 -1.51 -17.97 12.48
N ASP A 196 -1.44 -17.75 13.78
CA ASP A 196 -1.08 -16.50 14.39
C ASP A 196 0.42 -16.50 14.71
N PRO A 197 1.24 -15.62 14.12
CA PRO A 197 2.66 -15.51 14.42
C PRO A 197 2.95 -14.77 15.74
N GLU A 198 1.92 -14.23 16.41
CA GLU A 198 1.99 -13.57 17.73
C GLU A 198 3.01 -12.43 17.81
N THR A 199 3.16 -11.69 16.71
CA THR A 199 4.11 -10.57 16.68
C THR A 199 3.66 -9.39 17.53
N LEU A 200 2.37 -9.33 17.84
CA LEU A 200 1.75 -8.37 18.73
C LEU A 200 1.61 -8.93 20.18
N ALA A 201 2.55 -9.76 20.62
CA ALA A 201 2.63 -10.17 22.01
C ALA A 201 3.04 -9.00 22.92
N PRO A 202 2.74 -9.03 24.26
CA PRO A 202 3.00 -7.90 25.16
C PRO A 202 4.46 -7.44 25.21
N ASP A 203 5.42 -8.35 25.02
CA ASP A 203 6.85 -8.10 24.97
C ASP A 203 7.36 -7.63 23.60
N LEU A 204 6.46 -7.53 22.61
CA LEU A 204 6.73 -7.12 21.22
C LEU A 204 7.99 -7.81 20.64
N PRO A 205 8.00 -9.15 20.54
CA PRO A 205 9.18 -9.90 20.14
C PRO A 205 9.68 -9.49 18.76
N GLN A 206 10.99 -9.61 18.55
CA GLN A 206 11.56 -9.40 17.23
C GLN A 206 11.07 -10.49 16.27
N ASN A 207 10.51 -10.07 15.13
CA ASN A 207 10.09 -10.98 14.08
C ASN A 207 11.13 -11.01 12.96
N GLY A 208 11.89 -12.11 12.89
CA GLY A 208 12.92 -12.31 11.86
C GLY A 208 12.37 -12.29 10.44
N PHE A 209 11.17 -12.86 10.22
CA PHE A 209 10.50 -12.83 8.91
C PHE A 209 10.14 -11.40 8.51
N ALA A 210 9.47 -10.62 9.38
CA ALA A 210 9.08 -9.26 9.08
C ALA A 210 10.30 -8.38 8.76
N SER A 211 11.36 -8.48 9.57
CA SER A 211 12.61 -7.75 9.36
C SER A 211 13.31 -8.14 8.04
N ALA A 212 13.31 -9.42 7.69
CA ALA A 212 13.87 -9.89 6.42
C ALA A 212 13.02 -9.42 5.22
N PHE A 213 11.70 -9.49 5.35
CA PHE A 213 10.78 -9.03 4.33
C PHE A 213 10.93 -7.52 4.05
N ASP A 214 11.03 -6.69 5.09
CA ASP A 214 11.23 -5.25 4.97
C ASP A 214 12.56 -4.92 4.28
N ARG A 215 13.66 -5.59 4.65
CA ARG A 215 14.96 -5.43 3.98
C ARG A 215 14.92 -5.86 2.52
N ALA A 216 14.26 -6.98 2.20
CA ALA A 216 14.13 -7.46 0.83
C ALA A 216 13.33 -6.49 -0.04
N THR A 217 12.25 -5.91 0.51
CA THR A 217 11.43 -4.92 -0.18
C THR A 217 12.21 -3.63 -0.45
N GLU A 218 12.96 -3.13 0.53
CA GLU A 218 13.78 -1.93 0.40
C GLU A 218 14.93 -2.13 -0.61
N ALA A 219 15.60 -3.28 -0.57
CA ALA A 219 16.65 -3.63 -1.53
C ALA A 219 16.11 -3.76 -2.96
N SER A 220 14.95 -4.40 -3.14
CA SER A 220 14.30 -4.50 -4.45
C SER A 220 13.94 -3.13 -5.02
N LEU A 221 13.45 -2.20 -4.17
CA LEU A 221 13.10 -0.86 -4.62
C LEU A 221 14.30 -0.06 -5.15
N GLN A 222 15.50 -0.25 -4.57
CA GLN A 222 16.70 0.44 -5.06
C GLN A 222 17.06 0.06 -6.51
N ARG A 223 16.65 -1.12 -6.98
CA ARG A 223 16.83 -1.54 -8.37
C ARG A 223 16.06 -0.68 -9.38
N PHE A 224 14.98 0.00 -8.97
CA PHE A 224 14.28 0.95 -9.85
C PHE A 224 15.08 2.22 -10.12
N ILE A 225 15.94 2.60 -9.20
CA ILE A 225 16.77 3.81 -9.32
C ILE A 225 18.03 3.53 -10.13
N LEU A 226 18.52 2.29 -10.09
CA LEU A 226 19.77 1.88 -10.73
C LEU A 226 19.49 1.26 -12.11
N PRO A 227 20.29 1.59 -13.14
CA PRO A 227 20.26 0.85 -14.40
C PRO A 227 20.45 -0.65 -14.18
N GLU A 228 19.77 -1.47 -14.97
CA GLU A 228 19.73 -2.92 -14.78
C GLU A 228 21.13 -3.56 -14.74
N PHE A 229 22.03 -3.13 -15.63
CA PHE A 229 23.41 -3.64 -15.64
C PHE A 229 24.19 -3.31 -14.36
N VAL A 230 23.88 -2.17 -13.72
CA VAL A 230 24.57 -1.73 -12.49
C VAL A 230 24.20 -2.64 -11.31
N TRP A 231 22.90 -2.89 -11.09
CA TRP A 231 22.51 -3.74 -9.97
C TRP A 231 22.83 -5.23 -10.25
N LYS A 232 22.79 -5.68 -11.51
CA LYS A 232 23.27 -7.02 -11.90
C LYS A 232 24.77 -7.18 -11.62
N LEU A 233 25.59 -6.18 -11.92
CA LEU A 233 27.01 -6.18 -11.59
C LEU A 233 27.23 -6.18 -10.07
N LYS A 234 26.53 -5.32 -9.32
CA LYS A 234 26.59 -5.31 -7.84
C LYS A 234 26.23 -6.67 -7.25
N ARG A 235 25.21 -7.34 -7.81
CA ARG A 235 24.81 -8.68 -7.41
C ARG A 235 25.92 -9.71 -7.68
N TRP A 236 26.50 -9.69 -8.87
CA TRP A 236 27.59 -10.59 -9.23
C TRP A 236 28.81 -10.39 -8.33
N LEU A 237 29.15 -9.15 -8.01
CA LEU A 237 30.22 -8.78 -7.09
C LEU A 237 29.86 -8.94 -5.60
N ARG A 238 28.60 -9.29 -5.29
CA ARG A 238 28.07 -9.39 -3.92
C ARG A 238 28.28 -8.08 -3.11
N LEU A 239 27.84 -6.95 -3.65
CA LEU A 239 28.06 -5.63 -3.05
C LEU A 239 26.76 -5.00 -2.51
N GLY A 240 26.84 -4.44 -1.31
CA GLY A 240 25.79 -3.61 -0.71
C GLY A 240 24.47 -4.36 -0.54
N MET A 241 23.34 -3.71 -0.80
CA MET A 241 22.00 -4.25 -0.56
C MET A 241 21.62 -5.49 -1.39
N GLU A 242 22.41 -5.86 -2.41
CA GLU A 242 22.19 -7.13 -3.13
C GLU A 242 22.53 -8.36 -2.26
N VAL A 243 23.48 -8.22 -1.32
CA VAL A 243 23.78 -9.26 -0.32
C VAL A 243 22.62 -9.38 0.67
N ASP A 244 22.14 -8.23 1.17
CA ASP A 244 21.00 -8.19 2.09
C ASP A 244 19.74 -8.77 1.45
N LEU A 245 19.48 -8.48 0.16
CA LEU A 245 18.37 -9.05 -0.59
C LEU A 245 18.46 -10.57 -0.62
N THR A 246 19.62 -11.12 -1.00
CA THR A 246 19.80 -12.58 -1.12
C THR A 246 19.55 -13.29 0.20
N SER A 247 20.15 -12.78 1.29
CA SER A 247 20.00 -13.37 2.63
C SER A 247 18.57 -13.23 3.16
N SER A 248 17.95 -12.09 2.92
CA SER A 248 16.57 -11.81 3.36
C SER A 248 15.55 -12.66 2.62
N VAL A 249 15.67 -12.80 1.30
CA VAL A 249 14.81 -13.68 0.51
C VAL A 249 14.96 -15.14 0.95
N ALA A 250 16.18 -15.61 1.20
CA ALA A 250 16.39 -16.97 1.70
C ALA A 250 15.69 -17.22 3.06
N HIS A 251 15.71 -16.21 3.95
CA HIS A 251 15.01 -16.30 5.23
C HIS A 251 13.47 -16.33 5.06
N VAL A 252 12.94 -15.48 4.19
CA VAL A 252 11.51 -15.43 3.86
C VAL A 252 11.05 -16.75 3.22
N ASP A 253 11.78 -17.27 2.24
CA ASP A 253 11.48 -18.52 1.56
C ASP A 253 11.48 -19.71 2.53
N LYS A 254 12.44 -19.76 3.44
CA LYS A 254 12.50 -20.81 4.48
C LYS A 254 11.27 -20.78 5.37
N TYR A 255 10.92 -19.62 5.91
CA TYR A 255 9.74 -19.46 6.76
C TYR A 255 8.45 -19.92 6.04
N LEU A 256 8.25 -19.49 4.80
CA LEU A 256 7.06 -19.86 4.01
C LEU A 256 7.04 -21.36 3.67
N SER A 257 8.20 -21.95 3.35
CA SER A 257 8.33 -23.39 3.15
C SER A 257 7.88 -24.17 4.39
N ASP A 258 8.34 -23.76 5.56
CA ASP A 258 7.99 -24.42 6.83
C ASP A 258 6.48 -24.31 7.12
N VAL A 259 5.88 -23.13 6.90
CA VAL A 259 4.43 -22.92 7.05
C VAL A 259 3.63 -23.78 6.07
N ILE A 260 4.02 -23.84 4.78
CA ILE A 260 3.32 -24.62 3.75
C ILE A 260 3.42 -26.12 4.04
N LYS A 261 4.61 -26.61 4.41
CA LYS A 261 4.82 -28.04 4.76
C LYS A 261 4.00 -28.45 5.98
N ALA A 262 3.98 -27.59 7.01
CA ALA A 262 3.16 -27.84 8.19
C ALA A 262 1.68 -27.92 7.82
N ARG A 263 1.18 -26.99 6.99
CA ARG A 263 -0.23 -26.98 6.57
C ARG A 263 -0.59 -28.20 5.71
N LYS A 264 0.28 -28.60 4.78
CA LYS A 264 0.07 -29.81 3.98
C LYS A 264 -0.03 -31.06 4.85
N ARG A 265 0.83 -31.21 5.87
CA ARG A 265 0.77 -32.33 6.82
C ARG A 265 -0.54 -32.33 7.62
N GLU A 266 -0.96 -31.18 8.14
CA GLU A 266 -2.23 -31.03 8.86
C GLU A 266 -3.43 -31.46 8.01
N LEU A 267 -3.48 -31.07 6.74
CA LEU A 267 -4.54 -31.44 5.81
C LEU A 267 -4.55 -32.94 5.49
N LEU A 268 -3.38 -33.59 5.40
CA LEU A 268 -3.26 -35.04 5.18
C LEU A 268 -3.70 -35.85 6.40
N THR A 269 -3.36 -35.42 7.62
CA THR A 269 -3.75 -36.11 8.85
C THR A 269 -5.24 -36.02 9.16
N GLN A 270 -5.94 -34.98 8.67
CA GLN A 270 -7.36 -34.75 8.91
C GLN A 270 -8.31 -35.52 7.97
N GLN A 271 -7.81 -36.19 6.93
CA GLN A 271 -8.64 -37.06 6.08
C GLN A 271 -9.21 -38.28 6.82
N GLY A 272 -8.83 -38.47 8.11
CA GLY A 272 -9.23 -39.60 8.93
C GLY A 272 -10.28 -39.37 10.03
N GLY A 273 -10.83 -38.16 10.18
CA GLY A 273 -11.88 -37.93 11.18
C GLY A 273 -11.90 -36.54 11.80
N ALA A 274 -13.07 -35.94 11.86
CA ALA A 274 -13.47 -34.63 12.36
C ALA A 274 -13.15 -33.44 11.44
N GLN A 275 -14.22 -32.84 10.94
CA GLN A 275 -14.25 -31.61 10.14
C GLN A 275 -13.74 -30.40 10.93
N ALA A 276 -12.42 -30.28 11.10
CA ALA A 276 -11.83 -28.98 11.38
C ALA A 276 -11.86 -28.19 10.07
N GLN A 277 -12.78 -27.29 9.98
CA GLN A 277 -13.00 -26.42 8.81
C GLN A 277 -11.85 -25.43 8.72
N HIS A 278 -10.77 -25.80 8.02
CA HIS A 278 -9.69 -24.86 7.68
C HIS A 278 -10.18 -23.94 6.56
N ASP A 279 -10.65 -22.76 6.95
CA ASP A 279 -11.16 -21.72 6.06
C ASP A 279 -10.09 -20.74 5.58
N ASP A 280 -8.79 -21.03 5.82
CA ASP A 280 -7.69 -20.18 5.38
C ASP A 280 -7.43 -20.29 3.87
N LEU A 281 -6.88 -19.21 3.30
CA LEU A 281 -6.65 -19.11 1.87
C LEU A 281 -5.69 -20.19 1.35
N LEU A 282 -4.60 -20.48 2.07
CA LEU A 282 -3.60 -21.47 1.66
C LEU A 282 -4.22 -22.87 1.57
N SER A 283 -5.03 -23.27 2.55
CA SER A 283 -5.76 -24.54 2.54
C SER A 283 -6.69 -24.66 1.35
N ARG A 284 -7.36 -23.56 0.97
CA ARG A 284 -8.24 -23.51 -0.21
C ARG A 284 -7.45 -23.66 -1.51
N PHE A 285 -6.27 -23.02 -1.63
CA PHE A 285 -5.38 -23.19 -2.78
C PHE A 285 -4.86 -24.62 -2.87
N ILE A 286 -4.41 -25.22 -1.76
CA ILE A 286 -3.91 -26.60 -1.74
C ILE A 286 -4.99 -27.58 -2.19
N LYS A 287 -6.24 -27.44 -1.71
CA LYS A 287 -7.38 -28.32 -2.05
C LYS A 287 -7.81 -28.20 -3.51
N LYS A 288 -7.66 -27.04 -4.14
CA LYS A 288 -8.13 -26.81 -5.53
C LYS A 288 -7.34 -27.55 -6.60
N LYS A 289 -6.03 -27.72 -6.41
CA LYS A 289 -5.16 -28.48 -7.32
C LYS A 289 -4.00 -29.09 -6.55
N GLU A 290 -4.00 -30.40 -6.44
CA GLU A 290 -2.90 -31.17 -5.82
C GLU A 290 -1.54 -30.99 -6.52
N CYS A 291 -1.53 -30.46 -7.75
CA CYS A 291 -0.33 -30.27 -8.56
C CYS A 291 0.38 -28.92 -8.40
N TYR A 292 -0.06 -28.03 -7.49
CA TYR A 292 0.66 -26.77 -7.28
C TYR A 292 2.03 -27.03 -6.63
N THR A 293 3.08 -26.51 -7.28
CA THR A 293 4.44 -26.61 -6.74
C THR A 293 4.55 -25.83 -5.43
N GLU A 294 5.47 -26.22 -4.57
CA GLU A 294 5.72 -25.49 -3.32
C GLU A 294 6.10 -24.03 -3.59
N LYS A 295 6.93 -23.78 -4.63
CA LYS A 295 7.32 -22.42 -5.02
C LYS A 295 6.12 -21.56 -5.47
N TYR A 296 5.16 -22.16 -6.18
CA TYR A 296 3.94 -21.44 -6.55
C TYR A 296 3.14 -21.01 -5.31
N LEU A 297 2.97 -21.91 -4.33
CA LEU A 297 2.27 -21.59 -3.08
C LEU A 297 3.03 -20.55 -2.24
N GLN A 298 4.37 -20.57 -2.23
CA GLN A 298 5.19 -19.55 -1.59
C GLN A 298 4.95 -18.18 -2.25
N ASN A 299 4.97 -18.11 -3.57
CA ASN A 299 4.72 -16.86 -4.30
C ASN A 299 3.32 -16.31 -3.99
N VAL A 300 2.28 -17.16 -3.99
CA VAL A 300 0.91 -16.76 -3.64
C VAL A 300 0.86 -16.24 -2.20
N ALA A 301 1.42 -16.98 -1.26
CA ALA A 301 1.43 -16.64 0.16
C ALA A 301 2.12 -15.29 0.42
N LEU A 302 3.29 -15.08 -0.18
CA LEU A 302 4.07 -13.86 -0.01
C LEU A 302 3.36 -12.63 -0.57
N ASN A 303 2.71 -12.78 -1.73
CA ASN A 303 1.94 -11.68 -2.33
C ASN A 303 0.72 -11.31 -1.44
N PHE A 304 0.08 -12.27 -0.76
CA PHE A 304 -1.00 -11.95 0.20
C PHE A 304 -0.48 -11.26 1.45
N ILE A 305 0.69 -11.68 1.97
CA ILE A 305 1.32 -10.98 3.11
C ILE A 305 1.61 -9.52 2.75
N LEU A 306 2.28 -9.28 1.62
CA LEU A 306 2.56 -7.92 1.15
C LEU A 306 1.28 -7.08 1.05
N ALA A 307 0.24 -7.64 0.42
CA ALA A 307 -1.02 -6.94 0.22
C ALA A 307 -1.74 -6.59 1.53
N GLY A 308 -1.76 -7.53 2.49
CA GLY A 308 -2.58 -7.39 3.70
C GLY A 308 -1.87 -6.72 4.86
N ARG A 309 -0.56 -6.83 4.95
CA ARG A 309 0.25 -6.24 6.03
C ARG A 309 0.47 -4.74 5.81
N ASP A 310 1.19 -4.38 4.77
CA ASP A 310 1.74 -3.04 4.62
C ASP A 310 0.69 -2.00 4.26
N THR A 311 -0.25 -2.35 3.39
CA THR A 311 -1.20 -1.37 2.87
C THR A 311 -2.17 -0.84 3.92
N SER A 312 -2.75 -1.74 4.72
CA SER A 312 -3.72 -1.36 5.77
C SER A 312 -3.06 -0.66 6.95
N SER A 313 -1.86 -1.11 7.37
CA SER A 313 -1.12 -0.47 8.48
C SER A 313 -0.67 0.95 8.12
N VAL A 314 -0.17 1.14 6.89
CA VAL A 314 0.22 2.48 6.39
C VAL A 314 -0.99 3.40 6.32
N ALA A 315 -2.10 2.95 5.73
CA ALA A 315 -3.34 3.74 5.68
C ALA A 315 -3.81 4.16 7.07
N LEU A 316 -3.80 3.24 8.05
CA LEU A 316 -4.19 3.52 9.44
C LEU A 316 -3.20 4.47 10.13
N SER A 317 -1.91 4.36 9.87
CA SER A 317 -0.91 5.28 10.44
C SER A 317 -1.16 6.71 10.00
N TRP A 318 -1.38 6.94 8.70
CA TRP A 318 -1.75 8.26 8.17
C TRP A 318 -3.13 8.71 8.65
N PHE A 319 -4.08 7.80 8.78
CA PHE A 319 -5.42 8.11 9.32
C PHE A 319 -5.32 8.64 10.76
N PHE A 320 -4.65 7.92 11.66
CA PHE A 320 -4.52 8.38 13.05
C PHE A 320 -3.75 9.68 13.17
N TRP A 321 -2.71 9.87 12.35
CA TRP A 321 -2.02 11.16 12.29
C TRP A 321 -2.95 12.30 11.87
N LEU A 322 -3.76 12.13 10.83
CA LEU A 322 -4.72 13.15 10.38
C LEU A 322 -5.80 13.42 11.43
N VAL A 323 -6.31 12.38 12.06
CA VAL A 323 -7.33 12.50 13.12
C VAL A 323 -6.79 13.24 14.35
N THR A 324 -5.54 12.96 14.78
CA THR A 324 -4.92 13.71 15.90
C THR A 324 -4.80 15.22 15.62
N ARG A 325 -4.87 15.64 14.37
CA ARG A 325 -4.81 17.04 13.92
C ARG A 325 -6.17 17.64 13.58
N SER A 326 -7.24 16.87 13.63
CA SER A 326 -8.59 17.28 13.25
C SER A 326 -9.63 16.84 14.28
N SER A 327 -9.75 17.61 15.37
CA SER A 327 -10.72 17.34 16.43
C SER A 327 -12.17 17.28 15.91
N ARG A 328 -12.50 18.07 14.90
CA ARG A 328 -13.81 18.04 14.23
C ARG A 328 -14.10 16.68 13.61
N VAL A 329 -13.13 16.10 12.90
CA VAL A 329 -13.31 14.78 12.27
C VAL A 329 -13.34 13.67 13.33
N GLU A 330 -12.46 13.73 14.35
CA GLU A 330 -12.47 12.79 15.46
C GLU A 330 -13.83 12.77 16.17
N GLU A 331 -14.37 13.94 16.47
CA GLU A 331 -15.67 14.09 17.12
C GLU A 331 -16.81 13.46 16.29
N LYS A 332 -16.87 13.74 14.98
CA LYS A 332 -17.89 13.18 14.10
C LYS A 332 -17.82 11.65 14.03
N ILE A 333 -16.60 11.09 13.94
CA ILE A 333 -16.40 9.63 14.00
C ILE A 333 -16.92 9.06 15.32
N LEU A 334 -16.62 9.70 16.43
CA LEU A 334 -17.06 9.25 17.76
C LEU A 334 -18.59 9.35 17.92
N ILE A 335 -19.21 10.42 17.46
CA ILE A 335 -20.67 10.56 17.46
C ILE A 335 -21.29 9.40 16.66
N GLU A 336 -20.79 9.12 15.45
CA GLU A 336 -21.28 8.01 14.63
C GLU A 336 -21.14 6.65 15.35
N ILE A 337 -19.96 6.34 15.90
CA ILE A 337 -19.72 5.09 16.62
C ILE A 337 -20.67 4.96 17.81
N CYS A 338 -20.75 6.00 18.63
CA CYS A 338 -21.60 5.98 19.83
C CYS A 338 -23.09 5.92 19.49
N THR A 339 -23.55 6.56 18.42
CA THR A 339 -24.93 6.46 17.91
C THR A 339 -25.27 5.01 17.54
N VAL A 340 -24.40 4.37 16.73
CA VAL A 340 -24.59 2.97 16.32
C VAL A 340 -24.63 2.04 17.55
N LEU A 341 -23.74 2.25 18.52
CA LEU A 341 -23.70 1.42 19.74
C LEU A 341 -24.88 1.69 20.66
N MET A 342 -25.34 2.93 20.75
CA MET A 342 -26.56 3.26 21.54
C MET A 342 -27.77 2.52 20.97
N GLU A 343 -27.94 2.48 19.66
CA GLU A 343 -29.04 1.79 18.97
C GLU A 343 -28.96 0.26 19.09
N THR A 344 -27.75 -0.31 19.03
CA THR A 344 -27.57 -1.77 18.98
C THR A 344 -27.34 -2.42 20.33
N ARG A 345 -26.81 -1.68 21.32
CA ARG A 345 -26.43 -2.19 22.66
C ARG A 345 -27.03 -1.42 23.82
N GLY A 346 -27.78 -0.34 23.56
CA GLY A 346 -28.30 0.55 24.57
C GLY A 346 -27.24 1.40 25.28
N ALA A 347 -27.58 2.07 26.36
CA ALA A 347 -26.78 3.10 27.04
C ALA A 347 -25.63 2.56 27.91
N ASN A 348 -25.43 1.24 27.98
CA ASN A 348 -24.36 0.65 28.81
C ASN A 348 -22.98 0.80 28.16
N THR A 349 -22.31 1.92 28.39
CA THR A 349 -20.99 2.20 27.86
C THR A 349 -19.89 1.21 28.29
N SER A 350 -20.05 0.56 29.46
CA SER A 350 -19.12 -0.48 29.90
C SER A 350 -19.15 -1.70 28.96
N ALA A 351 -20.32 -2.09 28.47
CA ALA A 351 -20.43 -3.15 27.46
C ALA A 351 -19.75 -2.76 26.14
N TRP A 352 -19.83 -1.47 25.72
CA TRP A 352 -19.19 -1.00 24.53
C TRP A 352 -17.65 -1.11 24.57
N LEU A 353 -17.06 -0.89 25.73
CA LEU A 353 -15.61 -0.91 25.94
C LEU A 353 -15.06 -2.33 26.12
N ASN A 354 -15.84 -3.24 26.67
CA ASN A 354 -15.41 -4.60 27.02
C ASN A 354 -15.66 -5.62 25.91
N GLU A 355 -16.53 -5.31 24.96
CA GLU A 355 -16.86 -6.21 23.86
C GLU A 355 -16.27 -5.72 22.51
N PRO A 356 -15.93 -6.63 21.60
CA PRO A 356 -15.56 -6.26 20.23
C PRO A 356 -16.76 -5.68 19.49
N LEU A 357 -16.48 -4.77 18.54
CA LEU A 357 -17.50 -4.28 17.62
C LEU A 357 -17.94 -5.41 16.68
N LYS A 358 -19.25 -5.58 16.51
CA LYS A 358 -19.82 -6.58 15.61
C LYS A 358 -19.70 -6.13 14.16
N PHE A 359 -19.71 -7.10 13.23
CA PHE A 359 -19.63 -6.81 11.79
C PHE A 359 -20.71 -5.84 11.32
N GLU A 360 -21.94 -6.05 11.79
CA GLU A 360 -23.12 -5.24 11.44
C GLU A 360 -22.98 -3.79 11.94
N GLU A 361 -22.38 -3.61 13.11
CA GLU A 361 -22.09 -2.28 13.67
C GLU A 361 -21.02 -1.55 12.86
N ILE A 362 -19.94 -2.27 12.49
CA ILE A 362 -18.83 -1.74 11.68
C ILE A 362 -19.32 -1.36 10.28
N ASP A 363 -20.22 -2.16 9.69
CA ASP A 363 -20.75 -1.89 8.35
C ASP A 363 -21.50 -0.55 8.29
N ARG A 364 -22.21 -0.20 9.35
CA ARG A 364 -22.98 1.05 9.50
C ARG A 364 -22.13 2.33 9.64
N LEU A 365 -20.80 2.21 9.89
CA LEU A 365 -19.90 3.37 10.05
C LEU A 365 -19.58 4.02 8.71
N VAL A 366 -20.43 4.94 8.27
CA VAL A 366 -20.38 5.62 6.96
C VAL A 366 -19.36 6.77 6.98
N TYR A 367 -19.40 7.62 8.04
CA TYR A 367 -18.46 8.74 8.19
C TYR A 367 -17.02 8.26 8.41
N LEU A 368 -16.85 7.19 9.21
CA LEU A 368 -15.53 6.57 9.37
C LEU A 368 -14.99 6.04 8.02
N LYS A 369 -15.84 5.42 7.20
CA LYS A 369 -15.45 4.99 5.84
C LYS A 369 -15.03 6.19 4.98
N ALA A 370 -15.75 7.30 5.08
CA ALA A 370 -15.44 8.55 4.38
C ALA A 370 -14.08 9.12 4.84
N ALA A 371 -13.81 9.14 6.14
CA ALA A 371 -12.54 9.61 6.70
C ALA A 371 -11.35 8.73 6.29
N LEU A 372 -11.52 7.41 6.26
CA LEU A 372 -10.51 6.48 5.74
C LEU A 372 -10.26 6.68 4.24
N SER A 373 -11.33 6.87 3.45
CA SER A 373 -11.21 7.14 2.01
C SER A 373 -10.47 8.44 1.72
N GLU A 374 -10.76 9.48 2.48
CA GLU A 374 -10.06 10.77 2.37
C GLU A 374 -8.59 10.67 2.79
N THR A 375 -8.31 9.87 3.82
CA THR A 375 -6.92 9.55 4.20
C THR A 375 -6.18 8.89 3.06
N ILE A 376 -6.74 7.84 2.45
CA ILE A 376 -6.10 7.08 1.38
C ILE A 376 -5.99 7.92 0.10
N ARG A 377 -6.89 8.88 -0.11
CA ARG A 377 -6.78 9.87 -1.19
C ARG A 377 -5.53 10.74 -1.00
N LEU A 378 -5.35 11.28 0.20
CA LEU A 378 -4.21 12.15 0.52
C LEU A 378 -2.91 11.36 0.71
N TYR A 379 -2.98 10.22 1.37
CA TYR A 379 -1.83 9.37 1.70
C TYR A 379 -2.09 7.94 1.24
N PRO A 380 -2.06 7.67 -0.07
CA PRO A 380 -2.29 6.32 -0.61
C PRO A 380 -1.19 5.38 -0.13
N SER A 381 -1.57 4.19 0.28
CA SER A 381 -0.60 3.18 0.74
C SER A 381 0.42 2.82 -0.33
N VAL A 382 0.01 2.77 -1.61
CA VAL A 382 0.90 2.64 -2.76
C VAL A 382 0.90 3.98 -3.50
N PRO A 383 1.98 4.79 -3.40
CA PRO A 383 1.98 6.14 -3.94
C PRO A 383 2.18 6.21 -5.46
N GLU A 384 2.91 5.24 -6.04
CA GLU A 384 3.26 5.19 -7.46
C GLU A 384 3.11 3.77 -7.99
N ASP A 385 2.69 3.59 -9.24
CA ASP A 385 2.77 2.32 -9.95
C ASP A 385 3.23 2.54 -11.39
N SER A 386 3.94 1.57 -11.97
CA SER A 386 4.54 1.68 -13.30
C SER A 386 4.09 0.57 -14.21
N LYS A 387 4.03 0.88 -15.51
CA LYS A 387 3.69 -0.01 -16.61
C LYS A 387 4.73 0.09 -17.73
N HIS A 388 4.93 -1.01 -18.41
CA HIS A 388 5.71 -1.06 -19.63
C HIS A 388 4.85 -0.69 -20.84
N VAL A 389 5.40 -0.02 -21.83
CA VAL A 389 4.73 0.32 -23.09
C VAL A 389 5.14 -0.69 -24.15
N VAL A 390 4.18 -1.51 -24.62
CA VAL A 390 4.46 -2.56 -25.62
C VAL A 390 4.59 -1.97 -27.02
N ASN A 391 3.61 -1.16 -27.43
CA ASN A 391 3.57 -0.51 -28.74
C ASN A 391 3.50 1.01 -28.55
N ASP A 392 3.98 1.75 -29.55
CA ASP A 392 3.81 3.20 -29.61
C ASP A 392 2.34 3.57 -29.38
N ASP A 393 2.10 4.59 -28.58
CA ASP A 393 0.75 5.04 -28.27
C ASP A 393 0.73 6.55 -27.99
N VAL A 394 -0.48 7.13 -28.02
CA VAL A 394 -0.72 8.52 -27.67
C VAL A 394 -1.76 8.56 -26.55
N LEU A 395 -1.37 9.12 -25.40
CA LEU A 395 -2.29 9.29 -24.29
C LEU A 395 -3.40 10.31 -24.63
N PRO A 396 -4.57 10.27 -23.95
CA PRO A 396 -5.68 11.20 -24.18
C PRO A 396 -5.33 12.68 -24.08
N ASP A 397 -4.27 13.05 -23.34
CA ASP A 397 -3.77 14.42 -23.24
C ASP A 397 -2.84 14.82 -24.41
N GLY A 398 -2.66 13.95 -25.40
CA GLY A 398 -1.78 14.18 -26.56
C GLY A 398 -0.31 13.77 -26.34
N THR A 399 0.06 13.26 -25.17
CA THR A 399 1.43 12.82 -24.89
C THR A 399 1.77 11.53 -25.66
N PHE A 400 2.75 11.57 -26.54
CA PHE A 400 3.25 10.39 -27.23
C PHE A 400 4.13 9.55 -26.28
N VAL A 401 3.86 8.23 -26.23
CA VAL A 401 4.60 7.27 -25.40
C VAL A 401 5.18 6.17 -26.31
N PRO A 402 6.52 6.12 -26.48
CA PRO A 402 7.14 5.17 -27.39
C PRO A 402 7.19 3.76 -26.82
N ALA A 403 7.12 2.76 -27.68
CA ALA A 403 7.31 1.36 -27.34
C ALA A 403 8.64 1.11 -26.62
N GLY A 404 8.60 0.27 -25.58
CA GLY A 404 9.75 -0.06 -24.75
C GLY A 404 10.08 0.97 -23.66
N SER A 405 9.33 2.09 -23.57
CA SER A 405 9.39 3.04 -22.46
C SER A 405 8.54 2.59 -21.27
N ALA A 406 8.55 3.38 -20.19
CA ALA A 406 7.70 3.15 -19.03
C ALA A 406 6.70 4.30 -18.84
N VAL A 407 5.51 3.99 -18.38
CA VAL A 407 4.55 4.95 -17.87
C VAL A 407 4.34 4.72 -16.39
N THR A 408 4.60 5.75 -15.58
CA THR A 408 4.34 5.76 -14.13
C THR A 408 3.13 6.63 -13.86
N TYR A 409 2.13 6.10 -13.17
CA TYR A 409 1.03 6.91 -12.68
C TYR A 409 1.17 7.16 -11.19
N SER A 410 1.10 8.46 -10.84
CA SER A 410 1.26 8.91 -9.47
C SER A 410 -0.09 8.94 -8.77
N ILE A 411 -0.37 7.91 -7.99
CA ILE A 411 -1.57 7.79 -7.16
C ILE A 411 -1.60 8.91 -6.11
N TYR A 412 -0.42 9.20 -5.53
CA TYR A 412 -0.23 10.29 -4.58
C TYR A 412 -0.57 11.65 -5.18
N SER A 413 -0.11 11.91 -6.39
CA SER A 413 -0.39 13.17 -7.07
C SER A 413 -1.82 13.25 -7.57
N ALA A 414 -2.39 12.16 -8.11
CA ALA A 414 -3.78 12.11 -8.58
C ALA A 414 -4.76 12.52 -7.48
N GLY A 415 -4.51 12.12 -6.24
CA GLY A 415 -5.29 12.55 -5.08
C GLY A 415 -5.17 14.04 -4.71
N ARG A 416 -4.26 14.80 -5.34
CA ARG A 416 -3.91 16.19 -4.99
C ARG A 416 -4.07 17.19 -6.14
N MET A 417 -4.64 16.78 -7.28
CA MET A 417 -4.82 17.65 -8.42
C MET A 417 -6.07 18.55 -8.25
N LYS A 418 -5.90 19.87 -8.35
CA LYS A 418 -6.99 20.84 -8.21
C LYS A 418 -8.09 20.65 -9.25
N TYR A 419 -7.73 20.39 -10.51
CA TYR A 419 -8.70 20.16 -11.59
C TYR A 419 -9.51 18.86 -11.43
N VAL A 420 -9.07 17.95 -10.52
CA VAL A 420 -9.79 16.70 -10.19
C VAL A 420 -10.64 16.85 -8.93
N TRP A 421 -10.08 17.49 -7.88
CA TRP A 421 -10.64 17.50 -6.52
C TRP A 421 -11.11 18.86 -6.03
N GLY A 422 -10.93 19.93 -6.82
CA GLY A 422 -11.25 21.30 -6.42
C GLY A 422 -10.13 22.01 -5.68
N GLU A 423 -10.35 23.29 -5.33
CA GLU A 423 -9.35 24.15 -4.69
C GLU A 423 -8.89 23.60 -3.32
N ASP A 424 -9.78 22.94 -2.60
CA ASP A 424 -9.55 22.30 -1.29
C ASP A 424 -8.95 20.89 -1.39
N CYS A 425 -8.32 20.53 -2.52
CA CYS A 425 -7.77 19.20 -2.79
C CYS A 425 -6.70 18.73 -1.78
N LEU A 426 -6.08 19.66 -1.04
CA LEU A 426 -5.08 19.34 0.00
C LEU A 426 -5.68 19.22 1.41
N GLU A 427 -6.95 19.57 1.59
CA GLU A 427 -7.62 19.50 2.88
C GLU A 427 -8.07 18.08 3.21
N PHE A 428 -8.02 17.72 4.50
CA PHE A 428 -8.61 16.50 5.02
C PHE A 428 -10.10 16.72 5.30
N ARG A 429 -10.94 16.43 4.31
CA ARG A 429 -12.38 16.67 4.33
C ARG A 429 -13.18 15.42 3.98
N PRO A 430 -13.51 14.59 4.96
CA PRO A 430 -14.29 13.34 4.76
C PRO A 430 -15.63 13.55 4.07
N GLU A 431 -16.23 14.72 4.22
CA GLU A 431 -17.53 15.10 3.63
C GLU A 431 -17.57 15.01 2.09
N ARG A 432 -16.39 14.95 1.41
CA ARG A 432 -16.32 14.69 -0.06
C ARG A 432 -16.94 13.36 -0.48
N TRP A 433 -16.99 12.43 0.46
CA TRP A 433 -17.41 11.06 0.23
C TRP A 433 -18.83 10.79 0.68
N LEU A 434 -19.59 11.83 1.01
CA LEU A 434 -20.93 11.71 1.55
C LEU A 434 -21.94 12.39 0.63
N SER A 435 -23.15 11.84 0.63
CA SER A 435 -24.33 12.50 0.06
C SER A 435 -24.55 13.86 0.70
N ALA A 436 -25.34 14.73 0.06
CA ALA A 436 -25.57 16.09 0.52
C ALA A 436 -26.17 16.15 1.95
N ASP A 437 -26.96 15.13 2.34
CA ASP A 437 -27.53 14.97 3.68
C ASP A 437 -26.56 14.28 4.66
N GLY A 438 -25.42 13.81 4.21
CA GLY A 438 -24.40 13.12 5.01
C GLY A 438 -24.73 11.67 5.38
N SER A 439 -25.85 11.12 4.91
CA SER A 439 -26.35 9.80 5.35
C SER A 439 -25.73 8.62 4.64
N LYS A 440 -25.22 8.81 3.41
CA LYS A 440 -24.72 7.73 2.55
C LYS A 440 -23.31 8.02 2.06
N PHE A 441 -22.53 6.93 1.91
CA PHE A 441 -21.24 6.99 1.26
C PHE A 441 -21.43 7.03 -0.26
N GLU A 442 -20.89 8.06 -0.90
CA GLU A 442 -20.86 8.21 -2.35
C GLU A 442 -19.50 7.83 -2.89
N ALA A 443 -19.46 6.74 -3.66
CA ALA A 443 -18.26 6.33 -4.35
C ALA A 443 -18.00 7.23 -5.56
N VAL A 444 -16.76 7.64 -5.73
CA VAL A 444 -16.31 8.35 -6.92
C VAL A 444 -15.76 7.37 -7.96
N ASP A 445 -15.60 7.87 -9.20
CA ASP A 445 -15.00 7.10 -10.29
C ASP A 445 -13.63 6.53 -9.91
N ALA A 446 -13.33 5.27 -10.30
CA ALA A 446 -12.12 4.56 -9.91
C ALA A 446 -10.85 5.18 -10.53
N PHE A 447 -10.95 5.86 -11.66
CA PHE A 447 -9.80 6.53 -12.28
C PHE A 447 -9.54 7.90 -11.66
N LYS A 448 -10.55 8.49 -11.02
CA LYS A 448 -10.40 9.66 -10.16
C LYS A 448 -9.80 9.28 -8.81
N PHE A 449 -10.25 8.15 -8.22
CA PHE A 449 -9.76 7.61 -6.95
C PHE A 449 -9.05 6.27 -7.15
N VAL A 450 -7.83 6.33 -7.65
CA VAL A 450 -7.06 5.14 -8.09
C VAL A 450 -6.28 4.45 -6.97
N SER A 451 -6.50 4.79 -5.71
CA SER A 451 -5.77 4.23 -4.55
C SER A 451 -5.95 2.72 -4.37
N PHE A 452 -7.05 2.15 -4.89
CA PHE A 452 -7.26 0.70 -4.99
C PHE A 452 -6.99 0.16 -6.39
N ASN A 453 -6.25 0.89 -7.22
CA ASN A 453 -6.08 0.65 -8.63
C ASN A 453 -7.45 0.70 -9.38
N ALA A 454 -7.43 0.48 -10.70
CA ALA A 454 -8.63 0.47 -11.53
C ALA A 454 -8.50 -0.55 -12.66
N GLY A 455 -9.61 -0.76 -13.41
CA GLY A 455 -9.64 -1.73 -14.50
C GLY A 455 -9.46 -3.17 -14.04
N PRO A 456 -8.93 -4.06 -14.90
CA PRO A 456 -8.79 -5.48 -14.58
C PRO A 456 -7.88 -5.77 -13.37
N ARG A 457 -6.96 -4.86 -13.01
CA ARG A 457 -6.06 -4.99 -11.85
C ARG A 457 -6.55 -4.27 -10.59
N ILE A 458 -7.83 -3.92 -10.51
CA ILE A 458 -8.45 -3.35 -9.28
C ILE A 458 -8.19 -4.26 -8.07
N CYS A 459 -7.99 -3.68 -6.90
CA CYS A 459 -7.71 -4.41 -5.66
C CYS A 459 -8.82 -5.40 -5.32
N LEU A 460 -8.48 -6.68 -5.16
CA LEU A 460 -9.40 -7.73 -4.73
C LEU A 460 -9.78 -7.61 -3.26
N GLY A 461 -8.85 -7.11 -2.44
CA GLY A 461 -9.01 -6.99 -1.00
C GLY A 461 -9.68 -5.71 -0.52
N LYS A 462 -10.23 -4.86 -1.40
CA LYS A 462 -10.78 -3.54 -1.04
C LYS A 462 -11.77 -3.61 0.11
N ASP A 463 -12.76 -4.49 0.04
CA ASP A 463 -13.78 -4.62 1.07
C ASP A 463 -13.21 -5.16 2.40
N LEU A 464 -12.28 -6.12 2.32
CA LEU A 464 -11.58 -6.64 3.50
C LEU A 464 -10.69 -5.58 4.16
N ALA A 465 -10.02 -4.76 3.36
CA ALA A 465 -9.20 -3.66 3.85
C ALA A 465 -10.06 -2.62 4.60
N TYR A 466 -11.21 -2.23 4.04
CA TYR A 466 -12.13 -1.32 4.74
C TYR A 466 -12.69 -1.95 6.02
N LEU A 467 -13.06 -3.22 6.01
CA LEU A 467 -13.52 -3.94 7.19
C LEU A 467 -12.46 -3.91 8.29
N GLN A 468 -11.24 -4.29 7.96
CA GLN A 468 -10.11 -4.30 8.90
C GLN A 468 -9.81 -2.89 9.43
N MET A 469 -9.69 -1.90 8.55
CA MET A 469 -9.35 -0.53 8.94
C MET A 469 -10.46 0.11 9.81
N LYS A 470 -11.74 -0.09 9.45
CA LYS A 470 -12.88 0.39 10.24
C LYS A 470 -12.90 -0.25 11.64
N SER A 471 -12.69 -1.58 11.71
CA SER A 471 -12.65 -2.31 13.00
C SER A 471 -11.56 -1.78 13.92
N ILE A 472 -10.33 -1.62 13.39
CA ILE A 472 -9.19 -1.13 14.17
C ILE A 472 -9.40 0.33 14.60
N ALA A 473 -9.78 1.19 13.66
CA ALA A 473 -9.96 2.61 13.91
C ALA A 473 -11.08 2.89 14.92
N ALA A 474 -12.24 2.26 14.75
CA ALA A 474 -13.37 2.42 15.67
C ALA A 474 -13.04 1.89 17.07
N SER A 475 -12.43 0.70 17.15
CA SER A 475 -12.06 0.09 18.44
C SER A 475 -11.06 0.94 19.22
N LEU A 476 -10.07 1.52 18.52
CA LEU A 476 -9.05 2.38 19.15
C LEU A 476 -9.66 3.72 19.59
N LEU A 477 -10.37 4.41 18.68
CA LEU A 477 -10.94 5.73 18.98
C LEU A 477 -12.00 5.68 20.09
N LEU A 478 -12.78 4.61 20.16
CA LEU A 478 -13.78 4.41 21.20
C LEU A 478 -13.14 4.31 22.61
N ARG A 479 -11.94 3.71 22.72
CA ARG A 479 -11.27 3.41 24.00
C ARG A 479 -10.21 4.43 24.37
N HIS A 480 -9.53 4.98 23.38
CA HIS A 480 -8.34 5.80 23.61
C HIS A 480 -8.39 7.11 22.82
N ARG A 481 -7.84 8.15 23.44
CA ARG A 481 -7.48 9.40 22.77
C ARG A 481 -5.99 9.41 22.53
N LEU A 482 -5.58 9.73 21.31
CA LEU A 482 -4.18 9.80 20.91
C LEU A 482 -3.71 11.25 20.82
N THR A 483 -2.46 11.50 21.23
CA THR A 483 -1.76 12.76 20.97
C THR A 483 -0.35 12.46 20.49
N LEU A 484 0.16 13.24 19.55
CA LEU A 484 1.54 13.07 19.10
C LEU A 484 2.52 13.29 20.26
N ALA A 485 3.55 12.47 20.34
CA ALA A 485 4.64 12.68 21.30
C ALA A 485 5.35 14.00 21.01
N LYS A 486 5.75 14.71 22.08
CA LYS A 486 6.41 16.01 21.95
C LYS A 486 7.67 15.91 21.07
N GLY A 487 7.76 16.76 20.05
CA GLY A 487 8.91 16.80 19.15
C GLY A 487 8.93 15.70 18.09
N HIS A 488 7.95 14.81 18.03
CA HIS A 488 7.88 13.76 17.00
C HIS A 488 7.73 14.38 15.60
N LYS A 489 8.59 13.93 14.66
CA LYS A 489 8.59 14.39 13.27
C LYS A 489 7.89 13.37 12.40
N VAL A 490 6.95 13.84 11.58
CA VAL A 490 6.29 13.01 10.57
C VAL A 490 6.87 13.35 9.20
N ALA A 491 7.40 12.34 8.53
CA ALA A 491 7.95 12.43 7.18
C ALA A 491 7.71 11.12 6.42
N GLN A 492 7.63 11.22 5.10
CA GLN A 492 7.49 10.06 4.23
C GLN A 492 8.83 9.28 4.16
N LYS A 493 8.77 7.96 4.17
CA LYS A 493 9.90 7.08 3.84
C LYS A 493 9.81 6.71 2.36
N MET A 494 10.91 6.79 1.65
CA MET A 494 11.01 6.25 0.28
C MET A 494 11.00 4.73 0.36
N SER A 495 9.86 4.12 0.10
CA SER A 495 9.61 2.68 0.12
C SER A 495 8.47 2.31 -0.84
N LEU A 496 8.21 1.01 -1.03
CA LEU A 496 7.14 0.52 -1.92
C LEU A 496 5.76 1.01 -1.48
N THR A 497 5.55 1.09 -0.18
CA THR A 497 4.36 1.68 0.45
C THR A 497 4.75 2.94 1.21
N LEU A 498 3.81 3.84 1.43
CA LEU A 498 4.03 5.18 1.97
C LEU A 498 4.24 5.17 3.50
N PHE A 499 5.27 4.45 3.99
CA PHE A 499 5.61 4.43 5.41
C PHE A 499 6.00 5.81 5.95
N MET A 500 5.76 6.02 7.23
CA MET A 500 6.36 7.13 7.97
C MET A 500 7.81 6.81 8.33
N LYS A 501 8.73 7.72 8.03
CA LYS A 501 10.18 7.52 8.19
C LYS A 501 10.61 7.27 9.63
N TYR A 502 9.91 7.88 10.58
CA TYR A 502 10.22 7.86 12.01
C TYR A 502 9.14 7.15 12.83
N GLY A 503 8.29 6.32 12.18
CA GLY A 503 7.13 5.74 12.82
C GLY A 503 6.05 6.78 13.12
N LEU A 504 5.10 6.43 13.98
CA LEU A 504 4.07 7.31 14.52
C LEU A 504 4.05 7.22 16.06
N VAL A 505 4.92 7.99 16.71
CA VAL A 505 5.04 7.95 18.16
C VAL A 505 3.95 8.81 18.81
N VAL A 506 3.09 8.16 19.59
CA VAL A 506 1.92 8.76 20.22
C VAL A 506 1.85 8.47 21.73
N ASN A 507 1.28 9.42 22.48
CA ASN A 507 0.82 9.17 23.84
C ASN A 507 -0.62 8.68 23.78
N VAL A 508 -0.93 7.69 24.63
CA VAL A 508 -2.24 7.07 24.74
C VAL A 508 -2.93 7.57 26.01
N HIS A 509 -4.14 8.10 25.86
CA HIS A 509 -4.94 8.60 26.98
C HIS A 509 -6.27 7.85 27.02
N LEU A 510 -6.86 7.73 28.21
CA LEU A 510 -8.22 7.19 28.35
C LEU A 510 -9.22 8.10 27.62
N ARG A 511 -10.17 7.51 26.91
CA ARG A 511 -11.24 8.25 26.24
C ARG A 511 -12.35 8.58 27.25
N ASP A 512 -12.67 9.86 27.37
CA ASP A 512 -13.91 10.30 27.99
C ASP A 512 -15.01 10.41 26.92
N LEU A 513 -16.06 9.61 27.07
CA LEU A 513 -17.20 9.59 26.15
C LEU A 513 -18.32 10.54 26.56
N LYS A 514 -18.32 11.06 27.79
CA LYS A 514 -19.41 11.94 28.30
C LYS A 514 -19.69 13.14 27.38
N PRO A 515 -18.67 13.89 26.89
CA PRO A 515 -18.92 15.03 25.99
C PRO A 515 -19.49 14.61 24.62
N ILE A 516 -19.27 13.38 24.22
CA ILE A 516 -19.81 12.85 22.95
C ILE A 516 -21.27 12.44 23.14
N LEU A 517 -21.58 11.75 24.23
CA LEU A 517 -22.93 11.26 24.54
C LEU A 517 -23.96 12.38 24.65
N THR A 518 -23.56 13.57 25.15
CA THR A 518 -24.44 14.74 25.20
C THR A 518 -24.83 15.32 23.84
N LYS A 519 -24.09 14.93 22.76
CA LYS A 519 -24.33 15.39 21.40
C LYS A 519 -25.15 14.40 20.56
N ILE A 520 -25.42 13.22 21.10
CA ILE A 520 -26.24 12.21 20.40
C ILE A 520 -27.71 12.56 20.61
N PRO A 521 -28.53 12.65 19.56
CA PRO A 521 -29.96 12.86 19.70
C PRO A 521 -30.59 11.74 20.54
N PRO A 522 -31.57 12.06 21.39
CA PRO A 522 -32.31 11.02 22.11
C PRO A 522 -32.96 10.05 21.08
N LEU A 523 -32.83 8.73 21.36
CA LEU A 523 -33.48 7.72 20.54
C LEU A 523 -35.00 7.97 20.55
N ASN A 524 -35.60 8.18 19.39
CA ASN A 524 -37.04 8.22 19.27
C ASN A 524 -37.60 6.84 19.65
N ALA A 525 -38.53 6.81 20.58
CA ALA A 525 -39.18 5.58 21.06
C ALA A 525 -39.87 4.76 19.94
N ALA A 526 -39.96 5.32 18.71
CA ALA A 526 -40.54 4.67 17.55
C ALA A 526 -39.54 3.76 16.78
N ASP A 527 -38.23 3.84 17.05
CA ASP A 527 -37.19 3.07 16.32
C ASP A 527 -36.75 1.78 17.09
N VAL A 528 -37.43 1.44 18.17
CA VAL A 528 -37.12 0.30 19.07
C VAL A 528 -38.20 -0.80 18.93
N CYS A 529 -38.83 -0.97 17.82
CA CYS A 529 -39.73 -2.11 17.53
C CYS A 529 -39.19 -2.99 16.41
#